data_5a7bc49bd6f2f429f2bae550a0749b76
#
_entry.id   5a7bc49bd6f2f429f2bae550a0749b76
#
_cell.length_a   1.000
_cell.length_b   1.000
_cell.length_c   1.000
_cell.angle_alpha   90.00
_cell.angle_beta   90.00
_cell.angle_gamma   90.00
#
_symmetry.space_group_name_H-M   'P 1'
#
loop_
_entity.id
_entity.type
_entity.pdbx_description
1 polymer ?
#
loop_
_entity_poly.entity_id
_entity_poly.type
_entity_poly.pdbx_seq_one_letter_code
_entity_poly.pdbx_strand_id
1 'polypeptide(L)'
;SEIGIRVMGEKVMALFEQAGAIVDRDTQTIRIDESIVNAALKTTPSSFTLTSRNPAKTLTIGGNALTFGLVAGPPNVHDRINGRRSGNLPDYENFIRLAHHFNAVHLIGNQVTSPMART
;
A
#
# COMPACT_ATOMS: atom_id res chain seq x y z
N SER A 1 17.84 -16.32 -2.66
CA SER A 1 17.03 -16.32 -1.42
C SER A 1 16.75 -17.77 -1.00
N GLU A 2 16.99 -18.12 0.25
CA GLU A 2 16.78 -19.49 0.77
C GLU A 2 15.29 -19.81 0.99
N ILE A 3 14.48 -18.81 1.32
CA ILE A 3 13.08 -19.02 1.76
C ILE A 3 12.12 -19.07 0.58
N GLY A 4 12.21 -18.22 -0.41
CA GLY A 4 11.23 -18.13 -1.49
C GLY A 4 9.90 -17.46 -1.08
N ILE A 5 9.04 -17.22 -2.07
CA ILE A 5 7.69 -16.69 -1.89
C ILE A 5 6.67 -17.62 -2.54
N ARG A 6 5.50 -17.78 -1.94
CA ARG A 6 4.41 -18.55 -2.54
C ARG A 6 3.56 -17.65 -3.45
N VAL A 7 3.36 -18.10 -4.69
CA VAL A 7 2.58 -17.38 -5.71
C VAL A 7 1.58 -18.34 -6.34
N MET A 8 0.29 -18.07 -6.22
CA MET A 8 -0.78 -18.94 -6.71
C MET A 8 -1.21 -18.67 -8.16
N GLY A 9 -0.73 -17.60 -8.78
CA GLY A 9 -1.13 -17.20 -10.12
C GLY A 9 -0.18 -17.70 -11.20
N GLU A 10 -0.63 -18.57 -12.12
CA GLU A 10 0.21 -19.14 -13.21
C GLU A 10 0.87 -18.05 -14.08
N LYS A 11 0.12 -17.00 -14.43
CA LYS A 11 0.67 -15.87 -15.20
C LYS A 11 1.79 -15.15 -14.48
N VAL A 12 1.69 -15.02 -13.15
CA VAL A 12 2.72 -14.38 -12.34
C VAL A 12 3.94 -15.28 -12.23
N MET A 13 3.77 -16.58 -12.03
CA MET A 13 4.86 -17.56 -12.07
C MET A 13 5.64 -17.50 -13.37
N ALA A 14 4.93 -17.45 -14.52
CA ALA A 14 5.57 -17.34 -15.84
C ALA A 14 6.39 -16.04 -16.00
N LEU A 15 5.92 -14.92 -15.47
CA LEU A 15 6.67 -13.66 -15.48
C LEU A 15 7.96 -13.74 -14.65
N PHE A 16 7.92 -14.37 -13.49
CA PHE A 16 9.12 -14.57 -12.68
C PHE A 16 10.12 -15.52 -13.34
N GLU A 17 9.63 -16.57 -14.00
CA GLU A 17 10.47 -17.50 -14.78
C GLU A 17 11.16 -16.80 -15.96
N GLN A 18 10.43 -15.95 -16.69
CA GLN A 18 10.99 -15.11 -17.75
C GLN A 18 12.05 -14.13 -17.22
N ALA A 19 11.90 -13.65 -15.99
CA ALA A 19 12.89 -12.80 -15.33
C ALA A 19 14.09 -13.59 -14.79
N GLY A 20 14.13 -14.91 -14.93
CA GLY A 20 15.23 -15.78 -14.51
C GLY A 20 15.11 -16.29 -13.08
N ALA A 21 13.96 -16.16 -12.43
CA ALA A 21 13.73 -16.72 -11.10
C ALA A 21 13.49 -18.25 -11.19
N ILE A 22 13.82 -18.97 -10.11
CA ILE A 22 13.54 -20.41 -10.00
C ILE A 22 12.10 -20.59 -9.56
N VAL A 23 11.28 -21.23 -10.40
CA VAL A 23 9.86 -21.47 -10.14
C VAL A 23 9.61 -22.96 -9.95
N ASP A 24 9.10 -23.32 -8.79
CA ASP A 24 8.58 -24.64 -8.46
C ASP A 24 7.04 -24.59 -8.53
N ARG A 25 6.48 -25.19 -9.58
CA ARG A 25 5.02 -25.16 -9.82
C ARG A 25 4.25 -26.10 -8.89
N ASP A 26 4.88 -27.18 -8.42
CA ASP A 26 4.21 -28.16 -7.56
C ASP A 26 3.95 -27.58 -6.18
N THR A 27 4.93 -26.85 -5.65
CA THR A 27 4.81 -26.14 -4.36
C THR A 27 4.35 -24.69 -4.51
N GLN A 28 4.20 -24.20 -5.75
CA GLN A 28 3.89 -22.80 -6.06
C GLN A 28 4.91 -21.82 -5.45
N THR A 29 6.17 -22.25 -5.35
CA THR A 29 7.22 -21.47 -4.69
C THR A 29 8.16 -20.87 -5.72
N ILE A 30 8.45 -19.58 -5.57
CA ILE A 30 9.40 -18.84 -6.40
C ILE A 30 10.59 -18.43 -5.54
N ARG A 31 11.79 -18.75 -6.01
CA ARG A 31 13.04 -18.24 -5.42
C ARG A 31 13.65 -17.21 -6.35
N ILE A 32 13.83 -16.00 -5.84
CA ILE A 32 14.31 -14.86 -6.60
C ILE A 32 15.75 -14.60 -6.18
N ASP A 33 16.64 -14.56 -7.15
CA ASP A 33 18.03 -14.16 -6.91
C ASP A 33 18.12 -12.66 -6.60
N GLU A 34 19.08 -12.28 -5.77
CA GLU A 34 19.30 -10.90 -5.38
C GLU A 34 19.59 -10.00 -6.59
N SER A 35 20.27 -10.54 -7.60
CA SER A 35 20.59 -9.81 -8.83
C SER A 35 19.33 -9.36 -9.57
N ILE A 36 18.29 -10.21 -9.61
CA ILE A 36 16.99 -9.90 -10.24
C ILE A 36 16.29 -8.77 -9.49
N VAL A 37 16.28 -8.86 -8.15
CA VAL A 37 15.70 -7.81 -7.30
C VAL A 37 16.43 -6.48 -7.51
N ASN A 38 17.75 -6.48 -7.48
CA ASN A 38 18.56 -5.29 -7.66
C ASN A 38 18.41 -4.70 -9.07
N ALA A 39 18.27 -5.52 -10.10
CA ALA A 39 17.99 -5.05 -11.45
C ALA A 39 16.61 -4.36 -11.52
N ALA A 40 15.58 -4.95 -10.91
CA ALA A 40 14.25 -4.36 -10.86
C ALA A 40 14.23 -3.04 -10.07
N LEU A 41 14.92 -2.97 -8.92
CA LEU A 41 15.02 -1.76 -8.12
C LEU A 41 15.69 -0.59 -8.86
N LYS A 42 16.67 -0.87 -9.72
CA LYS A 42 17.32 0.16 -10.55
C LYS A 42 16.38 0.84 -11.56
N THR A 43 15.28 0.19 -11.92
CA THR A 43 14.28 0.77 -12.83
C THR A 43 13.25 1.63 -12.10
N THR A 44 13.23 1.58 -10.77
CA THR A 44 12.29 2.34 -9.94
C THR A 44 12.76 3.80 -9.84
N PRO A 45 11.90 4.78 -10.08
CA PRO A 45 12.26 6.18 -9.92
C PRO A 45 12.55 6.48 -8.44
N SER A 46 13.61 7.25 -8.18
CA SER A 46 13.98 7.69 -6.82
C SER A 46 12.96 8.67 -6.21
N SER A 47 12.20 9.34 -7.06
CA SER A 47 11.10 10.22 -6.66
C SER A 47 10.10 10.36 -7.80
N PHE A 48 8.86 10.68 -7.43
CA PHE A 48 7.80 10.99 -8.40
C PHE A 48 6.81 12.00 -7.81
N THR A 49 6.03 12.63 -8.68
CA THR A 49 5.03 13.62 -8.30
C THR A 49 3.64 13.02 -8.32
N LEU A 50 2.92 13.16 -7.21
CA LEU A 50 1.48 12.93 -7.15
C LEU A 50 0.77 14.25 -7.39
N THR A 51 0.24 14.41 -8.59
CA THR A 51 -0.52 15.61 -8.97
C THR A 51 -1.92 15.51 -8.38
N SER A 52 -2.26 16.41 -7.48
CA SER A 52 -3.59 16.44 -6.88
C SER A 52 -4.53 17.31 -7.73
N ARG A 53 -5.86 17.11 -7.52
CA ARG A 53 -6.90 17.92 -8.16
C ARG A 53 -6.76 19.41 -7.85
N ASN A 54 -6.33 19.73 -6.63
CA ASN A 54 -5.86 21.07 -6.26
C ASN A 54 -4.36 21.15 -6.44
N PRO A 55 -3.81 21.88 -7.42
CA PRO A 55 -2.38 21.92 -7.69
C PRO A 55 -1.52 22.36 -6.48
N ALA A 56 -2.08 23.18 -5.59
CA ALA A 56 -1.39 23.62 -4.37
C ALA A 56 -1.14 22.46 -3.36
N LYS A 57 -1.78 21.30 -3.56
CA LYS A 57 -1.61 20.09 -2.74
C LYS A 57 -0.86 18.98 -3.48
N THR A 58 -0.19 19.30 -4.56
CA THR A 58 0.68 18.36 -5.28
C THR A 58 1.87 17.96 -4.41
N LEU A 59 2.19 16.67 -4.38
CA LEU A 59 3.20 16.08 -3.51
C LEU A 59 4.34 15.48 -4.30
N THR A 60 5.55 15.59 -3.76
CA THR A 60 6.69 14.79 -4.19
C THR A 60 6.85 13.61 -3.25
N ILE A 61 6.90 12.41 -3.80
CA ILE A 61 7.15 11.16 -3.07
C ILE A 61 8.55 10.67 -3.39
N GLY A 62 9.33 10.33 -2.37
CA GLY A 62 10.70 9.85 -2.52
C GLY A 62 11.75 10.94 -2.30
N GLY A 63 13.02 10.61 -2.52
CA GLY A 63 14.13 11.47 -2.15
C GLY A 63 14.12 11.77 -0.64
N ASN A 64 14.30 13.04 -0.29
CA ASN A 64 14.26 13.53 1.10
C ASN A 64 12.87 14.08 1.52
N ALA A 65 11.83 13.88 0.69
CA ALA A 65 10.48 14.34 1.00
C ALA A 65 9.83 13.45 2.05
N LEU A 66 9.23 14.09 3.08
CA LEU A 66 8.45 13.40 4.09
C LEU A 66 6.96 13.63 3.83
N THR A 67 6.24 12.55 3.61
CA THR A 67 4.80 12.59 3.32
C THR A 67 4.04 11.75 4.35
N PHE A 68 3.09 12.38 5.04
CA PHE A 68 2.22 11.70 5.99
C PHE A 68 0.90 11.33 5.34
N GLY A 69 0.49 10.09 5.53
CA GLY A 69 -0.81 9.58 5.10
C GLY A 69 -1.57 8.92 6.23
N LEU A 70 -2.88 8.82 6.10
CA LEU A 70 -3.68 8.00 7.00
C LEU A 70 -3.41 6.52 6.73
N VAL A 71 -3.49 5.72 7.80
CA VAL A 71 -3.40 4.25 7.68
C VAL A 71 -4.53 3.75 6.78
N ALA A 72 -4.19 2.90 5.82
CA ALA A 72 -5.15 2.31 4.90
C ALA A 72 -5.54 0.90 5.33
N GLY A 73 -6.84 0.59 5.23
CA GLY A 73 -7.38 -0.76 5.35
C GLY A 73 -7.64 -1.32 6.75
N PRO A 74 -7.57 -0.58 7.88
CA PRO A 74 -7.90 -1.15 9.18
C PRO A 74 -9.39 -1.49 9.26
N PRO A 75 -9.75 -2.71 9.72
CA PRO A 75 -11.15 -3.09 9.87
C PRO A 75 -11.82 -2.47 11.10
N ASN A 76 -11.01 -1.99 12.05
CA ASN A 76 -11.49 -1.46 13.33
C ASN A 76 -11.09 0.00 13.51
N VAL A 77 -11.92 0.69 14.27
CA VAL A 77 -11.67 2.04 14.78
C VAL A 77 -11.61 2.02 16.30
N HIS A 78 -10.96 3.02 16.87
CA HIS A 78 -10.90 3.23 18.30
C HIS A 78 -11.15 4.71 18.59
N ASP A 79 -12.11 4.98 19.46
CA ASP A 79 -12.35 6.32 20.00
C ASP A 79 -12.38 6.30 21.54
N ARG A 80 -12.28 7.49 22.15
CA ARG A 80 -12.20 7.62 23.60
C ARG A 80 -13.48 7.20 24.32
N ILE A 81 -14.62 7.31 23.66
CA ILE A 81 -15.94 7.10 24.29
C ILE A 81 -16.34 5.63 24.18
N ASN A 82 -16.22 5.05 22.96
CA ASN A 82 -16.75 3.74 22.65
C ASN A 82 -15.67 2.64 22.60
N GLY A 83 -14.41 3.01 22.78
CA GLY A 83 -13.29 2.08 22.69
C GLY A 83 -13.09 1.52 21.27
N ARG A 84 -12.57 0.29 21.18
CA ARG A 84 -12.33 -0.39 19.92
C ARG A 84 -13.59 -1.10 19.42
N ARG A 85 -13.96 -0.82 18.18
CA ARG A 85 -15.11 -1.43 17.48
C ARG A 85 -14.85 -1.53 15.99
N SER A 86 -15.70 -2.26 15.27
CA SER A 86 -15.68 -2.26 13.80
C SER A 86 -15.97 -0.86 13.26
N GLY A 87 -15.23 -0.48 12.21
CA GLY A 87 -15.48 0.78 11.51
C GLY A 87 -16.78 0.74 10.72
N ASN A 88 -17.37 1.91 10.50
CA ASN A 88 -18.57 2.11 9.71
C ASN A 88 -18.43 3.33 8.79
N LEU A 89 -19.44 3.61 7.99
CA LEU A 89 -19.40 4.73 7.04
C LEU A 89 -19.24 6.10 7.72
N PRO A 90 -19.95 6.42 8.81
CA PRO A 90 -19.71 7.66 9.56
C PRO A 90 -18.28 7.82 10.08
N ASP A 91 -17.64 6.74 10.52
CA ASP A 91 -16.23 6.77 10.93
C ASP A 91 -15.32 7.09 9.74
N TYR A 92 -15.56 6.44 8.62
CA TYR A 92 -14.84 6.70 7.38
C TYR A 92 -14.93 8.17 6.98
N GLU A 93 -16.14 8.72 6.94
CA GLU A 93 -16.37 10.14 6.62
C GLU A 93 -15.66 11.08 7.60
N ASN A 94 -15.67 10.75 8.89
CA ASN A 94 -14.99 11.56 9.91
C ASN A 94 -13.48 11.55 9.72
N PHE A 95 -12.86 10.41 9.37
CA PHE A 95 -11.43 10.37 9.05
C PHE A 95 -11.09 11.20 7.81
N ILE A 96 -11.93 11.17 6.78
CA ILE A 96 -11.76 12.02 5.59
C ILE A 96 -11.84 13.51 5.97
N ARG A 97 -12.83 13.90 6.77
CA ARG A 97 -12.97 15.30 7.24
C ARG A 97 -11.75 15.75 8.06
N LEU A 98 -11.26 14.89 8.98
CA LEU A 98 -10.06 15.17 9.76
C LEU A 98 -8.82 15.32 8.86
N ALA A 99 -8.65 14.44 7.88
CA ALA A 99 -7.54 14.53 6.94
C ALA A 99 -7.56 15.83 6.11
N HIS A 100 -8.73 16.31 5.74
CA HIS A 100 -8.87 17.60 5.06
C HIS A 100 -8.65 18.80 5.99
N HIS A 101 -8.95 18.64 7.27
CA HIS A 101 -8.79 19.70 8.26
C HIS A 101 -7.33 19.91 8.66
N PHE A 102 -6.56 18.84 8.83
CA PHE A 102 -5.18 18.91 9.27
C PHE A 102 -4.20 19.02 8.13
N ASN A 103 -3.42 20.11 8.09
CA ASN A 103 -2.38 20.31 7.07
C ASN A 103 -1.22 19.30 7.18
N ALA A 104 -1.09 18.62 8.33
CA ALA A 104 -0.09 17.58 8.52
C ALA A 104 -0.40 16.28 7.75
N VAL A 105 -1.65 16.09 7.31
CA VAL A 105 -2.05 14.93 6.50
C VAL A 105 -1.99 15.32 5.02
N HIS A 106 -1.04 14.75 4.30
CA HIS A 106 -0.76 15.09 2.92
C HIS A 106 -1.54 14.22 1.93
N LEU A 107 -1.78 12.96 2.28
CA LEU A 107 -2.51 12.03 1.43
C LEU A 107 -3.46 11.14 2.24
N ILE A 108 -4.49 10.66 1.58
CA ILE A 108 -5.45 9.71 2.13
C ILE A 108 -5.28 8.41 1.34
N GLY A 109 -5.04 7.31 2.06
CA GLY A 109 -5.02 5.99 1.46
C GLY A 109 -6.39 5.58 0.94
N ASN A 110 -6.46 4.45 0.25
CA ASN A 110 -7.68 3.99 -0.39
C ASN A 110 -8.86 3.84 0.59
N GLN A 111 -8.63 3.18 1.74
CA GLN A 111 -9.64 3.02 2.80
C GLN A 111 -9.01 3.33 4.14
N VAL A 112 -9.44 4.38 4.78
CA VAL A 112 -8.98 4.77 6.14
C VAL A 112 -9.64 3.95 7.25
N THR A 113 -10.75 3.30 6.95
CA THR A 113 -11.39 2.22 7.71
C THR A 113 -12.39 1.51 6.81
N SER A 114 -12.85 0.32 7.20
CA SER A 114 -13.89 -0.37 6.43
C SER A 114 -15.23 0.37 6.55
N PRO A 115 -15.80 0.91 5.46
CA PRO A 115 -17.11 1.56 5.49
C PRO A 115 -18.26 0.55 5.48
N MET A 116 -17.96 -0.72 5.28
CA MET A 116 -18.90 -1.80 5.03
C MET A 116 -18.91 -2.82 6.16
N ALA A 117 -18.78 -2.40 7.42
CA ALA A 117 -19.03 -3.32 8.52
C ALA A 117 -20.48 -3.81 8.39
N ARG A 118 -20.65 -5.08 8.03
CA ARG A 118 -21.95 -5.74 8.09
C ARG A 118 -22.37 -5.76 9.56
N THR A 119 -23.46 -5.08 9.86
CA THR A 119 -24.18 -5.20 11.14
C THR A 119 -24.75 -6.60 11.26
#